data_444ef957484a4b9da4b24c328adb648f
#
_entry.id   444ef957484a4b9da4b24c328adb648f
#
_cell.length_a   1.000
_cell.length_b   1.000
_cell.length_c   1.000
_cell.angle_alpha   90.00
_cell.angle_beta   90.00
_cell.angle_gamma   90.00
#
_symmetry.space_group_name_H-M   'P 1'
#
loop_
_entity.id
_entity.type
_entity.pdbx_description
1 polymer ?
#
loop_
_entity_poly.entity_id
_entity_poly.type
_entity_poly.pdbx_seq_one_letter_code
_entity_poly.pdbx_strand_id
1 'polypeptide(L)'
;MRFSPPTLPALALIVGSVGLPAMAMAQANPSTQQLINQLRPGAHMDGTTRGIRMLPGGSAGASASSRSHASAPDTARPSASLVVDFLNGSAELTPQATAALDQLGTALTSAQLGSYRFKVIGHTDTTGSASLNQTLSTQRAEAVKDYLKAKFQIADDRLQAIGVGQNGLAVPTPPNTSERRNRRVEIINLSA
;
A
#
# COMPACT_ATOMS: atom_id res chain seq x y z
N MET A 1 63.70 45.15 -33.58
CA MET A 1 62.56 44.90 -32.65
C MET A 1 61.53 44.11 -33.44
N ARG A 2 61.41 42.81 -33.19
CA ARG A 2 60.40 41.95 -33.83
C ARG A 2 59.43 41.49 -32.75
N PHE A 3 58.16 41.93 -32.81
CA PHE A 3 57.09 41.50 -31.98
C PHE A 3 56.51 40.21 -32.51
N SER A 4 56.56 39.13 -31.74
CA SER A 4 55.82 37.90 -31.97
C SER A 4 54.46 37.95 -31.27
N PRO A 5 53.35 37.54 -31.91
CA PRO A 5 52.05 37.49 -31.27
C PRO A 5 51.90 36.23 -30.40
N PRO A 6 51.10 36.29 -29.30
CA PRO A 6 50.88 35.15 -28.44
C PRO A 6 49.86 34.17 -29.08
N THR A 7 50.20 32.92 -29.07
CA THR A 7 49.33 31.77 -29.43
C THR A 7 48.33 31.50 -28.33
N LEU A 8 47.01 31.59 -28.65
CA LEU A 8 45.92 31.19 -27.80
C LEU A 8 45.76 29.67 -27.77
N PRO A 9 45.60 29.05 -26.60
CA PRO A 9 45.28 27.64 -26.55
C PRO A 9 43.80 27.39 -26.86
N ALA A 10 43.55 26.39 -27.69
CA ALA A 10 42.21 25.92 -28.05
C ALA A 10 41.45 25.40 -26.79
N LEU A 11 40.30 25.99 -26.52
CA LEU A 11 39.40 25.56 -25.48
C LEU A 11 38.66 24.30 -25.96
N ALA A 12 39.03 23.15 -25.41
CA ALA A 12 38.33 21.89 -25.65
C ALA A 12 36.99 21.91 -24.88
N LEU A 13 35.88 21.93 -25.62
CA LEU A 13 34.53 21.84 -25.10
C LEU A 13 34.29 20.39 -24.63
N ILE A 14 34.40 20.13 -23.33
CA ILE A 14 33.98 18.88 -22.70
C ILE A 14 32.45 18.95 -22.57
N VAL A 15 31.77 18.25 -23.49
CA VAL A 15 30.33 17.97 -23.35
C VAL A 15 30.17 16.93 -22.22
N GLY A 16 30.03 17.42 -20.99
CA GLY A 16 29.66 16.59 -19.87
C GLY A 16 28.20 16.16 -20.04
N SER A 17 27.97 14.86 -20.29
CA SER A 17 26.65 14.28 -20.20
C SER A 17 26.18 14.38 -18.73
N VAL A 18 25.28 15.33 -18.44
CA VAL A 18 24.59 15.40 -17.17
C VAL A 18 23.63 14.20 -17.12
N GLY A 19 24.09 13.12 -16.52
CA GLY A 19 23.24 12.01 -16.12
C GLY A 19 22.18 12.56 -15.16
N LEU A 20 20.92 12.62 -15.60
CA LEU A 20 19.80 12.88 -14.74
C LEU A 20 19.79 11.85 -13.61
N PRO A 21 19.81 12.25 -12.34
CA PRO A 21 19.59 11.30 -11.25
C PRO A 21 18.22 10.69 -11.46
N ALA A 22 18.15 9.35 -11.57
CA ALA A 22 16.92 8.62 -11.48
C ALA A 22 16.25 9.04 -10.15
N MET A 23 15.23 9.91 -10.23
CA MET A 23 14.40 10.22 -9.08
C MET A 23 13.82 8.91 -8.61
N ALA A 24 14.32 8.41 -7.47
CA ALA A 24 13.67 7.36 -6.72
C ALA A 24 12.24 7.86 -6.46
N MET A 25 11.28 7.31 -7.19
CA MET A 25 9.86 7.56 -6.95
C MET A 25 9.58 7.14 -5.51
N ALA A 26 9.62 8.11 -4.60
CA ALA A 26 9.06 7.92 -3.27
C ALA A 26 7.63 7.46 -3.49
N GLN A 27 7.28 6.26 -3.05
CA GLN A 27 5.91 5.74 -3.15
C GLN A 27 5.04 6.67 -2.30
N ALA A 28 4.41 7.63 -2.94
CA ALA A 28 3.46 8.52 -2.32
C ALA A 28 2.23 7.70 -1.90
N ASN A 29 1.69 7.97 -0.71
CA ASN A 29 0.43 7.40 -0.30
C ASN A 29 -0.67 7.75 -1.31
N PRO A 30 -1.64 6.85 -1.53
CA PRO A 30 -2.71 7.08 -2.49
C PRO A 30 -3.56 8.30 -2.10
N SER A 31 -4.00 9.06 -3.09
CA SER A 31 -4.92 10.18 -2.89
C SER A 31 -6.32 9.71 -2.49
N THR A 32 -7.15 10.61 -1.97
CA THR A 32 -8.56 10.31 -1.61
C THR A 32 -9.32 9.64 -2.75
N GLN A 33 -9.19 10.12 -3.99
CA GLN A 33 -9.87 9.54 -5.15
C GLN A 33 -9.37 8.14 -5.50
N GLN A 34 -8.06 7.91 -5.38
CA GLN A 34 -7.48 6.58 -5.57
C GLN A 34 -7.99 5.61 -4.52
N LEU A 35 -8.09 6.03 -3.24
CA LEU A 35 -8.64 5.22 -2.16
C LEU A 35 -10.11 4.87 -2.41
N ILE A 36 -10.93 5.84 -2.82
CA ILE A 36 -12.33 5.60 -3.17
C ILE A 36 -12.42 4.56 -4.29
N ASN A 37 -11.64 4.71 -5.36
CA ASN A 37 -11.64 3.80 -6.49
C ASN A 37 -11.17 2.39 -6.10
N GLN A 38 -10.15 2.27 -5.25
CA GLN A 38 -9.62 0.98 -4.80
C GLN A 38 -10.57 0.25 -3.84
N LEU A 39 -11.28 0.98 -2.98
CA LEU A 39 -12.15 0.42 -1.94
C LEU A 39 -13.59 0.20 -2.40
N ARG A 40 -13.98 0.74 -3.54
CA ARG A 40 -15.34 0.62 -4.07
C ARG A 40 -15.59 -0.78 -4.63
N PRO A 41 -16.73 -1.43 -4.33
CA PRO A 41 -17.12 -2.69 -4.97
C PRO A 41 -17.16 -2.55 -6.50
N GLY A 42 -16.60 -3.51 -7.21
CA GLY A 42 -16.59 -3.52 -8.69
C GLY A 42 -15.45 -2.73 -9.35
N ALA A 43 -14.56 -2.08 -8.61
CA ALA A 43 -13.43 -1.33 -9.17
C ALA A 43 -12.35 -2.20 -9.87
N HIS A 44 -12.35 -3.50 -9.63
CA HIS A 44 -11.39 -4.43 -10.25
C HIS A 44 -11.80 -4.95 -11.65
N MET A 45 -12.86 -4.42 -12.26
CA MET A 45 -13.31 -4.84 -13.60
C MET A 45 -12.66 -4.09 -14.75
N ASP A 46 -11.75 -3.14 -14.52
CA ASP A 46 -11.17 -2.31 -15.57
C ASP A 46 -9.65 -2.39 -15.62
N GLY A 47 -9.16 -3.50 -16.09
CA GLY A 47 -7.73 -3.65 -16.30
C GLY A 47 -7.36 -4.98 -16.95
N THR A 48 -7.51 -5.05 -18.28
CA THR A 48 -6.87 -6.05 -19.15
C THR A 48 -7.46 -7.47 -19.10
N THR A 49 -8.68 -7.62 -19.55
CA THR A 49 -9.06 -8.86 -20.26
C THR A 49 -8.29 -8.88 -21.59
N ARG A 50 -7.03 -9.32 -21.56
CA ARG A 50 -6.41 -9.87 -22.77
C ARG A 50 -7.28 -11.05 -23.18
N GLY A 51 -8.03 -10.85 -24.28
CA GLY A 51 -8.93 -11.84 -24.84
C GLY A 51 -8.26 -13.19 -24.99
N ILE A 52 -8.62 -14.11 -24.13
CA ILE A 52 -8.48 -15.54 -24.41
C ILE A 52 -9.60 -15.85 -25.40
N ARG A 53 -9.24 -15.86 -26.67
CA ARG A 53 -10.07 -16.34 -27.76
C ARG A 53 -10.33 -17.82 -27.50
N MET A 54 -11.51 -18.17 -26.98
CA MET A 54 -11.93 -19.55 -26.86
C MET A 54 -12.06 -20.14 -28.27
N LEU A 55 -11.24 -21.14 -28.55
CA LEU A 55 -11.45 -22.08 -29.65
C LEU A 55 -12.58 -23.05 -29.22
N PRO A 56 -13.57 -23.28 -30.05
CA PRO A 56 -14.61 -24.25 -29.77
C PRO A 56 -14.11 -25.67 -30.12
N GLY A 57 -14.12 -26.56 -29.14
CA GLY A 57 -13.94 -27.99 -29.39
C GLY A 57 -13.29 -28.74 -28.22
N GLY A 58 -14.05 -29.60 -27.54
CA GLY A 58 -13.52 -30.62 -26.62
C GLY A 58 -14.44 -30.89 -25.43
N SER A 59 -15.28 -31.89 -25.56
CA SER A 59 -16.26 -32.40 -24.58
C SER A 59 -15.64 -33.11 -23.39
N ALA A 60 -16.39 -33.12 -22.30
CA ALA A 60 -16.59 -34.16 -21.26
C ALA A 60 -15.52 -34.38 -20.20
N GLY A 61 -15.96 -34.28 -18.94
CA GLY A 61 -15.27 -34.79 -17.76
C GLY A 61 -15.82 -34.18 -16.47
N ALA A 62 -17.02 -34.63 -16.04
CA ALA A 62 -17.54 -34.30 -14.73
C ALA A 62 -16.71 -35.00 -13.67
N SER A 63 -16.15 -34.26 -12.73
CA SER A 63 -15.76 -34.76 -11.41
C SER A 63 -16.09 -33.68 -10.39
N ALA A 64 -17.20 -33.87 -9.71
CA ALA A 64 -17.58 -33.15 -8.51
C ALA A 64 -16.63 -33.53 -7.38
N SER A 65 -15.66 -32.71 -7.12
CA SER A 65 -14.90 -32.74 -5.87
C SER A 65 -15.45 -31.68 -4.93
N SER A 66 -16.09 -32.15 -3.88
CA SER A 66 -16.50 -31.39 -2.70
C SER A 66 -15.33 -30.55 -2.18
N ARG A 67 -15.33 -29.28 -2.49
CA ARG A 67 -14.38 -28.33 -1.90
C ARG A 67 -14.93 -27.90 -0.57
N SER A 68 -14.28 -28.40 0.50
CA SER A 68 -14.32 -27.83 1.84
C SER A 68 -14.28 -26.29 1.75
N HIS A 69 -15.13 -25.64 2.54
CA HIS A 69 -15.10 -24.21 2.76
C HIS A 69 -13.76 -23.81 3.42
N ALA A 70 -12.69 -23.80 2.64
CA ALA A 70 -11.54 -22.96 2.97
C ALA A 70 -11.96 -21.53 2.65
N SER A 71 -12.00 -20.69 3.68
CA SER A 71 -12.22 -19.24 3.53
C SER A 71 -11.39 -18.74 2.36
N ALA A 72 -12.03 -18.23 1.32
CA ALA A 72 -11.35 -17.64 0.19
C ALA A 72 -10.37 -16.56 0.72
N PRO A 73 -9.13 -16.49 0.22
CA PRO A 73 -8.20 -15.45 0.64
C PRO A 73 -8.84 -14.10 0.42
N ASP A 74 -8.68 -13.18 1.37
CA ASP A 74 -9.21 -11.80 1.40
C ASP A 74 -8.82 -10.98 0.13
N THR A 75 -8.02 -11.57 -0.76
CA THR A 75 -7.53 -11.01 -2.03
C THR A 75 -8.63 -10.74 -3.08
N ALA A 76 -9.84 -11.26 -2.89
CA ALA A 76 -10.96 -11.00 -3.79
C ALA A 76 -11.76 -9.73 -3.44
N ARG A 77 -11.51 -9.12 -2.28
CA ARG A 77 -12.22 -7.94 -1.80
C ARG A 77 -11.48 -6.66 -2.17
N PRO A 78 -12.19 -5.56 -2.44
CA PRO A 78 -11.57 -4.25 -2.65
C PRO A 78 -10.68 -3.87 -1.47
N SER A 79 -9.42 -3.57 -1.74
CA SER A 79 -8.44 -3.23 -0.71
C SER A 79 -7.52 -2.10 -1.14
N ALA A 80 -6.99 -1.38 -0.17
CA ALA A 80 -6.00 -0.33 -0.36
C ALA A 80 -4.89 -0.46 0.67
N SER A 81 -3.66 -0.23 0.28
CA SER A 81 -2.50 -0.22 1.17
C SER A 81 -1.95 1.19 1.33
N LEU A 82 -1.71 1.59 2.58
CA LEU A 82 -1.08 2.85 2.95
C LEU A 82 0.22 2.58 3.71
N VAL A 83 1.28 3.28 3.34
CA VAL A 83 2.48 3.33 4.17
C VAL A 83 2.20 4.32 5.30
N VAL A 84 2.12 3.80 6.51
CA VAL A 84 1.86 4.59 7.72
C VAL A 84 3.12 4.57 8.58
N ASP A 85 3.72 5.74 8.74
CA ASP A 85 4.94 5.88 9.53
C ASP A 85 4.58 6.07 11.00
N PHE A 86 5.13 5.20 11.85
CA PHE A 86 5.04 5.27 13.29
C PHE A 86 6.41 5.56 13.89
N LEU A 87 6.45 6.08 15.10
CA LEU A 87 7.70 6.15 15.84
C LEU A 87 8.24 4.73 16.09
N ASN A 88 9.56 4.61 16.19
CA ASN A 88 10.22 3.30 16.37
C ASN A 88 9.70 2.58 17.62
N GLY A 89 9.29 1.32 17.44
CA GLY A 89 8.75 0.49 18.52
C GLY A 89 7.45 0.99 19.15
N SER A 90 6.74 1.92 18.49
CA SER A 90 5.53 2.58 19.00
C SER A 90 4.36 2.46 18.00
N ALA A 91 3.15 2.70 18.50
CA ALA A 91 1.94 2.93 17.72
C ALA A 91 1.59 4.42 17.58
N GLU A 92 2.48 5.32 17.99
CA GLU A 92 2.29 6.75 17.87
C GLU A 92 2.41 7.19 16.41
N LEU A 93 1.40 7.93 15.93
CA LEU A 93 1.31 8.39 14.56
C LEU A 93 2.21 9.61 14.33
N THR A 94 3.03 9.56 13.29
CA THR A 94 3.80 10.73 12.86
C THR A 94 2.91 11.74 12.10
N PRO A 95 3.34 13.00 11.93
CA PRO A 95 2.61 13.98 11.12
C PRO A 95 2.38 13.51 9.67
N GLN A 96 3.32 12.73 9.10
CA GLN A 96 3.15 12.15 7.77
C GLN A 96 2.09 11.05 7.76
N ALA A 97 2.03 10.23 8.81
CA ALA A 97 0.98 9.23 8.98
C ALA A 97 -0.39 9.88 9.08
N THR A 98 -0.53 10.94 9.88
CA THR A 98 -1.81 11.65 10.01
C THR A 98 -2.29 12.26 8.70
N ALA A 99 -1.38 12.82 7.89
CA ALA A 99 -1.73 13.32 6.55
C ALA A 99 -2.26 12.22 5.61
N ALA A 100 -1.65 11.02 5.65
CA ALA A 100 -2.12 9.87 4.88
C ALA A 100 -3.49 9.38 5.39
N LEU A 101 -3.68 9.33 6.71
CA LEU A 101 -4.94 8.94 7.32
C LEU A 101 -6.05 9.97 7.10
N ASP A 102 -5.72 11.24 6.89
CA ASP A 102 -6.70 12.27 6.50
C ASP A 102 -7.28 12.00 5.11
N GLN A 103 -6.45 11.59 4.16
CA GLN A 103 -6.92 11.15 2.85
C GLN A 103 -7.85 9.93 2.96
N LEU A 104 -7.47 8.97 3.80
CA LEU A 104 -8.28 7.78 4.06
C LEU A 104 -9.60 8.14 4.73
N GLY A 105 -9.59 8.93 5.80
CA GLY A 105 -10.80 9.33 6.53
C GLY A 105 -11.79 10.06 5.62
N THR A 106 -11.30 10.99 4.79
CA THR A 106 -12.10 11.68 3.77
C THR A 106 -12.70 10.68 2.75
N ALA A 107 -11.92 9.66 2.33
CA ALA A 107 -12.44 8.64 1.44
C ALA A 107 -13.55 7.80 2.10
N LEU A 108 -13.33 7.33 3.34
CA LEU A 108 -14.28 6.47 4.07
C LEU A 108 -15.59 7.18 4.46
N THR A 109 -15.57 8.50 4.55
CA THR A 109 -16.76 9.34 4.82
C THR A 109 -17.44 9.85 3.56
N SER A 110 -16.88 9.58 2.39
CA SER A 110 -17.49 9.95 1.10
C SER A 110 -18.84 9.25 0.88
N ALA A 111 -19.69 9.83 0.03
CA ALA A 111 -20.99 9.24 -0.33
C ALA A 111 -20.84 7.82 -0.93
N GLN A 112 -19.71 7.54 -1.60
CA GLN A 112 -19.43 6.26 -2.23
C GLN A 112 -19.05 5.15 -1.23
N LEU A 113 -18.45 5.50 -0.08
CA LEU A 113 -17.94 4.54 0.89
C LEU A 113 -18.60 4.64 2.27
N GLY A 114 -19.43 5.65 2.49
CA GLY A 114 -20.02 5.96 3.81
C GLY A 114 -20.86 4.85 4.44
N SER A 115 -21.44 3.95 3.65
CA SER A 115 -22.29 2.84 4.12
C SER A 115 -21.51 1.53 4.34
N TYR A 116 -20.24 1.44 3.95
CA TYR A 116 -19.48 0.19 4.02
C TYR A 116 -18.72 0.04 5.33
N ARG A 117 -18.40 -1.22 5.65
CA ARG A 117 -17.52 -1.60 6.77
C ARG A 117 -16.15 -1.98 6.26
N PHE A 118 -15.12 -1.70 7.05
CA PHE A 118 -13.74 -1.89 6.67
C PHE A 118 -12.95 -2.63 7.74
N LYS A 119 -11.98 -3.42 7.28
CA LYS A 119 -10.97 -4.03 8.13
C LYS A 119 -9.68 -3.22 7.98
N VAL A 120 -9.10 -2.80 9.09
CA VAL A 120 -7.81 -2.10 9.19
C VAL A 120 -6.78 -3.11 9.65
N ILE A 121 -5.85 -3.49 8.78
CA ILE A 121 -4.84 -4.52 9.05
C ILE A 121 -3.48 -3.85 9.20
N GLY A 122 -2.89 -3.97 10.40
CA GLY A 122 -1.53 -3.49 10.66
C GLY A 122 -0.49 -4.56 10.35
N HIS A 123 0.58 -4.15 9.66
CA HIS A 123 1.74 -4.97 9.35
C HIS A 123 3.02 -4.38 9.93
N THR A 124 4.00 -5.24 10.21
CA THR A 124 5.38 -4.85 10.56
C THR A 124 6.36 -5.35 9.51
N ASP A 125 7.59 -4.88 9.57
CA ASP A 125 8.72 -5.55 8.94
C ASP A 125 9.16 -6.76 9.77
N THR A 126 10.27 -7.40 9.37
CA THR A 126 10.79 -8.61 10.03
C THR A 126 11.77 -8.29 11.18
N THR A 127 11.88 -7.02 11.61
CA THR A 127 12.75 -6.62 12.71
C THR A 127 12.14 -7.02 14.06
N GLY A 128 12.90 -7.73 14.88
CA GLY A 128 12.47 -8.19 16.21
C GLY A 128 11.72 -9.53 16.19
N SER A 129 11.15 -9.89 17.34
CA SER A 129 10.44 -11.16 17.48
C SER A 129 9.05 -11.14 16.86
N ALA A 130 8.58 -12.30 16.39
CA ALA A 130 7.23 -12.44 15.82
C ALA A 130 6.13 -12.05 16.83
N SER A 131 6.30 -12.38 18.13
CA SER A 131 5.35 -12.03 19.18
C SER A 131 5.26 -10.53 19.41
N LEU A 132 6.42 -9.85 19.46
CA LEU A 132 6.47 -8.39 19.56
C LEU A 132 5.78 -7.73 18.35
N ASN A 133 6.09 -8.20 17.14
CA ASN A 133 5.51 -7.70 15.90
C ASN A 133 3.99 -7.93 15.85
N GLN A 134 3.50 -9.05 16.35
CA GLN A 134 2.07 -9.32 16.47
C GLN A 134 1.38 -8.26 17.37
N THR A 135 1.93 -8.02 18.56
CA THR A 135 1.40 -7.02 19.49
C THR A 135 1.46 -5.61 18.90
N LEU A 136 2.62 -5.23 18.35
CA LEU A 136 2.84 -3.90 17.78
C LEU A 136 1.92 -3.62 16.59
N SER A 137 1.72 -4.59 15.71
CA SER A 137 0.82 -4.45 14.56
C SER A 137 -0.64 -4.26 14.98
N THR A 138 -1.09 -4.95 16.04
CA THR A 138 -2.42 -4.77 16.61
C THR A 138 -2.59 -3.37 17.19
N GLN A 139 -1.65 -2.91 18.00
CA GLN A 139 -1.67 -1.56 18.57
C GLN A 139 -1.68 -0.47 17.48
N ARG A 140 -0.93 -0.67 16.40
CA ARG A 140 -0.92 0.25 15.25
C ARG A 140 -2.24 0.28 14.50
N ALA A 141 -2.87 -0.88 14.28
CA ALA A 141 -4.19 -0.94 13.66
C ALA A 141 -5.26 -0.26 14.53
N GLU A 142 -5.20 -0.44 15.84
CA GLU A 142 -6.08 0.23 16.82
C GLU A 142 -5.86 1.75 16.82
N ALA A 143 -4.62 2.22 16.84
CA ALA A 143 -4.30 3.66 16.79
C ALA A 143 -4.84 4.32 15.51
N VAL A 144 -4.77 3.64 14.38
CA VAL A 144 -5.38 4.12 13.12
C VAL A 144 -6.90 4.15 13.22
N LYS A 145 -7.54 3.10 13.74
CA LYS A 145 -8.99 3.06 13.97
C LYS A 145 -9.43 4.21 14.87
N ASP A 146 -8.76 4.41 16.00
CA ASP A 146 -9.10 5.46 16.96
C ASP A 146 -8.92 6.86 16.38
N TYR A 147 -7.87 7.09 15.60
CA TYR A 147 -7.69 8.34 14.87
C TYR A 147 -8.83 8.63 13.90
N LEU A 148 -9.23 7.63 13.09
CA LEU A 148 -10.33 7.77 12.14
C LEU A 148 -11.68 8.02 12.82
N LYS A 149 -11.93 7.34 13.94
CA LYS A 149 -13.13 7.55 14.76
C LYS A 149 -13.17 8.96 15.35
N ALA A 150 -12.07 9.39 15.97
CA ALA A 150 -12.01 10.67 16.67
C ALA A 150 -12.13 11.87 15.72
N LYS A 151 -11.41 11.82 14.59
CA LYS A 151 -11.34 12.96 13.66
C LYS A 151 -12.48 13.00 12.65
N PHE A 152 -12.89 11.84 12.13
CA PHE A 152 -13.88 11.73 11.04
C PHE A 152 -15.23 11.22 11.51
N GLN A 153 -15.40 10.97 12.81
CA GLN A 153 -16.64 10.49 13.43
C GLN A 153 -17.18 9.20 12.77
N ILE A 154 -16.27 8.35 12.31
CA ILE A 154 -16.63 7.06 11.73
C ILE A 154 -17.09 6.14 12.86
N ALA A 155 -18.27 5.54 12.72
CA ALA A 155 -18.85 4.66 13.73
C ALA A 155 -17.95 3.44 13.99
N ASP A 156 -17.89 3.00 15.25
CA ASP A 156 -16.98 1.92 15.70
C ASP A 156 -17.23 0.59 14.98
N ASP A 157 -18.49 0.28 14.72
CA ASP A 157 -18.94 -0.92 14.02
C ASP A 157 -18.56 -0.95 12.54
N ARG A 158 -18.17 0.18 11.97
CA ARG A 158 -17.66 0.28 10.60
C ARG A 158 -16.18 -0.07 10.48
N LEU A 159 -15.43 -0.10 11.58
CA LEU A 159 -13.97 -0.30 11.54
C LEU A 159 -13.57 -1.48 12.45
N GLN A 160 -12.98 -2.51 11.85
CA GLN A 160 -12.39 -3.64 12.56
C GLN A 160 -10.86 -3.55 12.48
N ALA A 161 -10.17 -3.39 13.61
CA ALA A 161 -8.72 -3.37 13.67
C ALA A 161 -8.14 -4.76 13.93
N ILE A 162 -7.11 -5.16 13.17
CA ILE A 162 -6.41 -6.44 13.30
C ILE A 162 -4.92 -6.22 13.06
N GLY A 163 -4.07 -6.83 13.90
CA GLY A 163 -2.64 -6.93 13.63
C GLY A 163 -2.29 -8.31 13.08
N VAL A 164 -1.40 -8.37 12.13
CA VAL A 164 -0.88 -9.64 11.56
C VAL A 164 0.63 -9.78 11.73
N GLY A 165 1.26 -8.82 12.41
CA GLY A 165 2.70 -8.81 12.62
C GLY A 165 3.49 -8.77 11.32
N GLN A 166 4.50 -9.60 11.22
CA GLN A 166 5.34 -9.77 10.03
C GLN A 166 4.76 -10.73 8.99
N ASN A 167 3.52 -11.19 9.16
CA ASN A 167 2.88 -12.05 8.18
C ASN A 167 2.36 -11.24 6.98
N GLY A 168 2.43 -11.83 5.78
CA GLY A 168 1.96 -11.17 4.57
C GLY A 168 2.81 -9.96 4.17
N LEU A 169 4.13 -10.12 4.11
CA LEU A 169 5.05 -9.07 3.68
C LEU A 169 4.71 -8.57 2.28
N ALA A 170 4.69 -7.25 2.09
CA ALA A 170 4.57 -6.64 0.75
C ALA A 170 5.84 -6.87 -0.09
N VAL A 171 6.98 -6.88 0.58
CA VAL A 171 8.29 -7.18 0.00
C VAL A 171 8.91 -8.30 0.81
N PRO A 172 9.21 -9.47 0.20
CA PRO A 172 9.91 -10.54 0.90
C PRO A 172 11.28 -10.04 1.42
N THR A 173 11.51 -10.19 2.72
CA THR A 173 12.76 -9.81 3.37
C THR A 173 13.24 -10.94 4.27
N PRO A 174 14.57 -11.10 4.43
CA PRO A 174 15.12 -12.00 5.46
C PRO A 174 14.67 -11.60 6.88
N PRO A 175 14.82 -12.48 7.86
CA PRO A 175 14.61 -12.12 9.27
C PRO A 175 15.48 -10.92 9.70
N ASN A 176 14.99 -10.13 10.66
CA ASN A 176 15.64 -8.93 11.19
C ASN A 176 16.03 -7.87 10.16
N THR A 177 15.24 -7.74 9.10
CA THR A 177 15.46 -6.74 8.07
C THR A 177 14.42 -5.63 8.15
N SER A 178 14.88 -4.39 8.26
CA SER A 178 14.00 -3.23 8.24
C SER A 178 13.59 -2.91 6.80
N GLU A 179 12.29 -2.93 6.54
CA GLU A 179 11.72 -2.57 5.22
C GLU A 179 10.48 -1.68 5.41
N ARG A 180 10.59 -0.42 4.97
CA ARG A 180 9.51 0.56 5.14
C ARG A 180 8.20 0.12 4.47
N ARG A 181 8.25 -0.52 3.30
CA ARG A 181 7.07 -0.99 2.55
C ARG A 181 6.30 -2.10 3.29
N ASN A 182 6.98 -2.84 4.18
CA ASN A 182 6.34 -3.83 5.03
C ASN A 182 5.65 -3.18 6.24
N ARG A 183 6.09 -2.00 6.69
CA ARG A 183 5.44 -1.21 7.74
C ARG A 183 4.29 -0.41 7.14
N ARG A 184 3.15 -1.05 6.97
CA ARG A 184 1.97 -0.50 6.29
C ARG A 184 0.69 -0.83 7.04
N VAL A 185 -0.36 -0.13 6.68
CA VAL A 185 -1.73 -0.47 7.03
C VAL A 185 -2.49 -0.80 5.75
N GLU A 186 -3.17 -1.91 5.75
CA GLU A 186 -4.05 -2.33 4.66
C GLU A 186 -5.51 -2.16 5.08
N ILE A 187 -6.31 -1.63 4.17
CA ILE A 187 -7.75 -1.41 4.38
C ILE A 187 -8.50 -2.33 3.42
N ILE A 188 -9.38 -3.17 3.95
CA ILE A 188 -10.20 -4.09 3.16
C ILE A 188 -11.67 -3.74 3.35
N ASN A 189 -12.41 -3.61 2.26
CA ASN A 189 -13.86 -3.45 2.31
C ASN A 189 -14.53 -4.79 2.64
N LEU A 190 -15.26 -4.85 3.75
CA LEU A 190 -15.94 -6.08 4.21
C LEU A 190 -17.34 -6.26 3.62
N SER A 191 -17.89 -5.23 3.01
CA SER A 191 -19.26 -5.20 2.51
C SER A 191 -19.34 -5.43 0.99
N ALA A 192 -18.20 -5.76 0.35
CA ALA A 192 -18.11 -6.02 -1.08
C ALA A 192 -18.18 -7.51 -1.39
#